data_2ea251b85c75395023be6b90293db8a5
#
_entry.id   2ea251b85c75395023be6b90293db8a5
#
_cell.length_a   1.000
_cell.length_b   1.000
_cell.length_c   1.000
_cell.angle_alpha   90.00
_cell.angle_beta   90.00
_cell.angle_gamma   90.00
#
_symmetry.space_group_name_H-M   'P 1'
#
loop_
_entity.id
_entity.type
_entity.pdbx_description
1 polymer ?
#
loop_
_entity_poly.entity_id
_entity_poly.type
_entity_poly.pdbx_seq_one_letter_code
_entity_poly.pdbx_strand_id
1 'polypeptide(L)'
;APTKDIKVHSLYQTSFPYAGKSIVVINTGSKIFTIDFKKHSLLSTREFENGEQVLELNDKSEAVAYLKDNNLYVTRGLKNWQLSEDGSRNIVYGQSVHRDEFGISKGTFFSPDGQKLAFYRMDQSMVTDYPQVNIPELDGFNHPETQTCCATAAPDKYPMTGETSHKVTVGVFDMTTGKTVYLKAGDPTDRYFTNIAWAPDGKTVYMFELNRDQNDCKLVGYDAITGEKTAELYRETDAKYVEPQHPIVFLPWDANTFVMQSQIDGYNHLYLCTLGKKGSRMAGNTVSLEVKQLTKGRWVVMEMVGFNAKRKSIIIASNELSPIQRNIFAVDTRTGKRTLLDGTGKGWHNVTLSESGEYAYDNYSAPDVPRVINIINTGKAKQTQYFKAENPWKGYSAPEYSCGSLKADDGQTDLFWRMVKPTNFDPAKKYPTIIYVYGGPHAHNVDARWHYGSRSWETYMAQQGYLLFIIDNRGSENRGKEFEQVTFRQLGQVEMKDQMAGVEYLKTLPYVDADKIGVHGWSFGGFMTISLMTNYPDVFKVGVAGGPVIDWHWYEVMYGERYMD
;
A
#
# COMPACT_ATOMS: atom_id res chain seq x y z
N ALA A 1 36.48 -17.01 -7.65
CA ALA A 1 35.78 -16.72 -6.38
C ALA A 1 34.42 -17.41 -6.42
N PRO A 2 33.94 -18.03 -5.35
CA PRO A 2 32.67 -18.78 -5.34
C PRO A 2 31.44 -17.92 -5.64
N THR A 3 31.59 -16.60 -5.73
CA THR A 3 30.51 -15.64 -6.01
C THR A 3 30.36 -15.26 -7.49
N LYS A 4 31.25 -15.75 -8.39
CA LYS A 4 31.20 -15.38 -9.81
C LYS A 4 29.95 -15.87 -10.56
N ASP A 5 29.34 -16.94 -10.05
CA ASP A 5 28.18 -17.56 -10.69
C ASP A 5 26.83 -17.08 -10.10
N ILE A 6 26.87 -16.20 -9.09
CA ILE A 6 25.66 -15.63 -8.50
C ILE A 6 25.18 -14.50 -9.39
N LYS A 7 24.09 -14.73 -10.13
CA LYS A 7 23.45 -13.72 -10.96
C LYS A 7 22.39 -12.98 -10.14
N VAL A 8 22.60 -11.69 -9.92
CA VAL A 8 21.62 -10.78 -9.31
C VAL A 8 20.93 -10.03 -10.45
N HIS A 9 19.64 -10.33 -10.66
CA HIS A 9 18.86 -9.69 -11.71
C HIS A 9 18.29 -8.34 -11.28
N SER A 10 18.17 -8.10 -9.97
CA SER A 10 17.67 -6.86 -9.40
C SER A 10 18.29 -6.60 -8.04
N LEU A 11 18.58 -5.35 -7.73
CA LEU A 11 18.99 -4.92 -6.40
C LEU A 11 17.90 -5.12 -5.35
N TYR A 12 16.64 -5.24 -5.74
CA TYR A 12 15.53 -5.59 -4.84
C TYR A 12 15.64 -7.01 -4.27
N GLN A 13 16.46 -7.87 -4.84
CA GLN A 13 16.77 -9.19 -4.31
C GLN A 13 17.81 -9.15 -3.19
N THR A 14 18.38 -7.98 -2.90
CA THR A 14 19.45 -7.82 -1.91
C THR A 14 18.95 -7.11 -0.66
N SER A 15 19.38 -7.60 0.51
CA SER A 15 19.16 -6.96 1.81
C SER A 15 20.47 -6.89 2.61
N PHE A 16 20.53 -5.96 3.56
CA PHE A 16 21.67 -5.78 4.47
C PHE A 16 21.17 -5.94 5.92
N PRO A 17 20.86 -7.17 6.36
CA PRO A 17 20.09 -7.42 7.58
C PRO A 17 20.86 -7.16 8.87
N TYR A 18 22.19 -7.01 8.81
CA TYR A 18 23.03 -6.91 9.99
C TYR A 18 23.72 -5.56 10.08
N ALA A 19 23.23 -4.69 10.96
CA ALA A 19 23.81 -3.36 11.19
C ALA A 19 25.32 -3.42 11.49
N GLY A 20 26.08 -2.63 10.75
CA GLY A 20 27.52 -2.50 10.91
C GLY A 20 28.34 -3.72 10.48
N LYS A 21 27.72 -4.78 9.96
CA LYS A 21 28.42 -5.93 9.38
C LYS A 21 28.52 -5.81 7.87
N SER A 22 29.55 -6.40 7.29
CA SER A 22 29.76 -6.44 5.83
C SER A 22 29.01 -7.59 5.16
N ILE A 23 27.78 -7.85 5.59
CA ILE A 23 26.98 -8.97 5.10
C ILE A 23 25.85 -8.46 4.21
N VAL A 24 25.73 -9.05 3.03
CA VAL A 24 24.59 -8.94 2.14
C VAL A 24 23.90 -10.29 1.99
N VAL A 25 22.59 -10.29 2.04
CA VAL A 25 21.77 -11.46 1.74
C VAL A 25 21.11 -11.24 0.38
N ILE A 26 21.18 -12.23 -0.49
CA ILE A 26 20.59 -12.23 -1.82
C ILE A 26 19.56 -13.34 -1.90
N ASN A 27 18.29 -12.97 -2.13
CA ASN A 27 17.21 -13.92 -2.32
C ASN A 27 16.79 -13.94 -3.79
N THR A 28 17.04 -15.07 -4.48
CA THR A 28 16.67 -15.27 -5.88
C THR A 28 15.35 -16.00 -6.07
N GLY A 29 14.61 -16.25 -4.98
CA GLY A 29 13.39 -17.06 -4.96
C GLY A 29 13.68 -18.55 -4.73
N SER A 30 14.61 -19.14 -5.50
CA SER A 30 15.03 -20.54 -5.34
C SER A 30 16.27 -20.72 -4.47
N LYS A 31 17.04 -19.66 -4.23
CA LYS A 31 18.27 -19.71 -3.42
C LYS A 31 18.41 -18.45 -2.58
N ILE A 32 18.92 -18.62 -1.38
CA ILE A 32 19.33 -17.52 -0.50
C ILE A 32 20.85 -17.63 -0.31
N PHE A 33 21.56 -16.58 -0.68
CA PHE A 33 23.00 -16.46 -0.51
C PHE A 33 23.31 -15.46 0.59
N THR A 34 24.18 -15.82 1.52
CA THR A 34 24.74 -14.90 2.53
C THR A 34 26.20 -14.65 2.21
N ILE A 35 26.58 -13.41 1.97
CA ILE A 35 27.89 -13.02 1.45
C ILE A 35 28.52 -11.93 2.34
N ASP A 36 29.78 -12.11 2.73
CA ASP A 36 30.58 -11.02 3.26
C ASP A 36 31.16 -10.21 2.08
N PHE A 37 30.59 -9.03 1.84
CA PHE A 37 30.95 -8.22 0.66
C PHE A 37 32.32 -7.53 0.81
N LYS A 38 32.86 -7.35 2.02
CA LYS A 38 34.23 -6.83 2.22
C LYS A 38 35.28 -7.92 2.02
N LYS A 39 34.99 -9.14 2.45
CA LYS A 39 35.89 -10.28 2.26
C LYS A 39 35.70 -10.98 0.91
N HIS A 40 34.68 -10.59 0.15
CA HIS A 40 34.28 -11.25 -1.10
C HIS A 40 34.08 -12.76 -0.91
N SER A 41 33.50 -13.17 0.21
CA SER A 41 33.32 -14.58 0.56
C SER A 41 31.86 -14.94 0.71
N LEU A 42 31.48 -16.09 0.13
CA LEU A 42 30.19 -16.74 0.36
C LEU A 42 30.21 -17.40 1.73
N LEU A 43 29.29 -17.05 2.62
CA LEU A 43 29.19 -17.58 3.97
C LEU A 43 28.26 -18.79 4.01
N SER A 44 27.11 -18.71 3.33
CA SER A 44 26.15 -19.81 3.24
C SER A 44 25.35 -19.72 1.94
N THR A 45 24.85 -20.86 1.50
CA THR A 45 23.83 -21.00 0.46
C THR A 45 22.73 -21.91 0.97
N ARG A 46 21.49 -21.48 0.81
CA ARG A 46 20.31 -22.31 1.03
C ARG A 46 19.56 -22.43 -0.29
N GLU A 47 19.31 -23.67 -0.70
CA GLU A 47 18.55 -23.98 -1.91
C GLU A 47 17.15 -24.44 -1.53
N PHE A 48 16.17 -24.07 -2.34
CA PHE A 48 14.78 -24.50 -2.25
C PHE A 48 14.44 -25.30 -3.50
N GLU A 49 13.75 -26.41 -3.31
CA GLU A 49 13.34 -27.29 -4.40
C GLU A 49 12.31 -26.61 -5.31
N ASN A 50 12.17 -27.13 -6.53
CA ASN A 50 11.15 -26.62 -7.45
C ASN A 50 9.75 -26.92 -6.85
N GLY A 51 8.91 -25.88 -6.75
CA GLY A 51 7.61 -25.94 -6.07
C GLY A 51 7.62 -25.46 -4.62
N GLU A 52 8.80 -25.20 -4.03
CA GLU A 52 8.91 -24.53 -2.74
C GLU A 52 8.89 -23.00 -2.94
N GLN A 53 8.04 -22.31 -2.19
CA GLN A 53 7.90 -20.84 -2.25
C GLN A 53 8.41 -20.22 -0.95
N VAL A 54 9.49 -19.45 -1.04
CA VAL A 54 9.99 -18.67 0.11
C VAL A 54 9.01 -17.52 0.41
N LEU A 55 8.54 -17.44 1.65
CA LEU A 55 7.63 -16.41 2.14
C LEU A 55 8.38 -15.32 2.89
N GLU A 56 9.20 -15.69 3.87
CA GLU A 56 9.90 -14.73 4.73
C GLU A 56 11.22 -15.29 5.25
N LEU A 57 12.24 -14.46 5.26
CA LEU A 57 13.53 -14.71 5.91
C LEU A 57 13.62 -13.86 7.18
N ASN A 58 13.95 -14.48 8.31
CA ASN A 58 14.31 -13.75 9.52
C ASN A 58 15.83 -13.55 9.61
N ASP A 59 16.24 -12.31 9.55
CA ASP A 59 17.66 -11.94 9.49
C ASP A 59 18.43 -12.23 10.79
N LYS A 60 17.76 -12.30 11.95
CA LYS A 60 18.41 -12.56 13.24
C LYS A 60 18.65 -14.05 13.49
N SER A 61 17.66 -14.88 13.23
CA SER A 61 17.71 -16.32 13.48
C SER A 61 18.10 -17.14 12.25
N GLU A 62 18.19 -16.50 11.08
CA GLU A 62 18.36 -17.15 9.77
C GLU A 62 17.27 -18.19 9.47
N ALA A 63 16.13 -18.09 10.15
CA ALA A 63 14.97 -18.94 9.88
C ALA A 63 14.29 -18.48 8.61
N VAL A 64 13.76 -19.43 7.84
CA VAL A 64 12.99 -19.17 6.62
C VAL A 64 11.64 -19.85 6.72
N ALA A 65 10.58 -19.08 6.53
CA ALA A 65 9.23 -19.57 6.30
C ALA A 65 9.02 -19.81 4.81
N TYR A 66 8.50 -20.96 4.44
CA TYR A 66 8.23 -21.30 3.04
C TYR A 66 7.03 -22.24 2.89
N LEU A 67 6.47 -22.29 1.71
CA LEU A 67 5.42 -23.24 1.32
C LEU A 67 6.02 -24.37 0.50
N LYS A 68 5.48 -25.58 0.73
CA LYS A 68 5.66 -26.77 -0.08
C LYS A 68 4.33 -27.52 -0.12
N ASP A 69 3.85 -27.84 -1.31
CA ASP A 69 2.56 -28.56 -1.51
C ASP A 69 1.40 -27.91 -0.73
N ASN A 70 1.30 -26.57 -0.77
CA ASN A 70 0.37 -25.71 -0.02
C ASN A 70 0.52 -25.73 1.51
N ASN A 71 1.47 -26.47 2.06
CA ASN A 71 1.71 -26.51 3.49
C ASN A 71 2.83 -25.58 3.93
N LEU A 72 2.69 -25.04 5.12
CA LEU A 72 3.63 -24.10 5.71
C LEU A 72 4.75 -24.85 6.45
N TYR A 73 5.97 -24.43 6.17
CA TYR A 73 7.18 -24.93 6.79
C TYR A 73 8.03 -23.80 7.33
N VAL A 74 8.82 -24.11 8.36
CA VAL A 74 9.92 -23.25 8.82
C VAL A 74 11.20 -24.08 8.85
N THR A 75 12.29 -23.51 8.33
CA THR A 75 13.60 -24.13 8.41
C THR A 75 14.60 -23.18 9.08
N ARG A 76 15.49 -23.73 9.95
CA ARG A 76 16.60 -23.01 10.56
C ARG A 76 17.80 -23.92 10.76
N GLY A 77 18.91 -23.61 10.11
CA GLY A 77 20.06 -24.53 10.07
C GLY A 77 19.70 -25.86 9.46
N LEU A 78 19.92 -26.96 10.19
CA LEU A 78 19.56 -28.31 9.78
C LEU A 78 18.16 -28.76 10.23
N LYS A 79 17.46 -27.94 11.00
CA LYS A 79 16.11 -28.24 11.47
C LYS A 79 15.08 -27.75 10.47
N ASN A 80 14.08 -28.59 10.21
CA ASN A 80 12.92 -28.27 9.40
C ASN A 80 11.66 -28.71 10.15
N TRP A 81 10.67 -27.83 10.21
CA TRP A 81 9.38 -28.08 10.85
C TRP A 81 8.27 -27.91 9.84
N GLN A 82 7.38 -28.86 9.76
CA GLN A 82 6.11 -28.75 9.05
C GLN A 82 5.06 -28.22 10.03
N LEU A 83 4.41 -27.09 9.68
CA LEU A 83 3.47 -26.39 10.54
C LEU A 83 2.02 -26.74 10.20
N SER A 84 1.76 -27.26 9.01
CA SER A 84 0.43 -27.64 8.55
C SER A 84 0.47 -28.90 7.69
N GLU A 85 -0.65 -29.63 7.62
CA GLU A 85 -0.79 -30.88 6.85
C GLU A 85 -2.03 -30.86 5.94
N ASP A 86 -2.95 -29.91 6.13
CA ASP A 86 -4.22 -29.79 5.41
C ASP A 86 -4.21 -28.67 4.36
N GLY A 87 -3.03 -28.14 4.04
CA GLY A 87 -2.84 -27.10 3.05
C GLY A 87 -3.38 -27.51 1.68
N SER A 88 -4.19 -26.65 1.08
CA SER A 88 -4.86 -26.92 -0.20
C SER A 88 -5.34 -25.60 -0.83
N ARG A 89 -5.99 -25.68 -1.99
CA ARG A 89 -6.70 -24.54 -2.57
C ARG A 89 -7.72 -23.93 -1.59
N ASN A 90 -8.33 -24.74 -0.73
CA ASN A 90 -9.36 -24.29 0.20
C ASN A 90 -8.81 -23.85 1.55
N ILE A 91 -7.67 -24.38 1.96
CA ILE A 91 -7.01 -24.06 3.23
C ILE A 91 -5.63 -23.48 2.93
N VAL A 92 -5.50 -22.18 3.12
CA VAL A 92 -4.31 -21.41 2.75
C VAL A 92 -3.53 -21.01 3.98
N TYR A 93 -2.23 -21.22 3.96
CA TYR A 93 -1.32 -20.91 5.06
C TYR A 93 -0.27 -19.89 4.67
N GLY A 94 0.06 -19.00 5.60
CA GLY A 94 1.22 -18.12 5.50
C GLY A 94 1.20 -17.11 4.36
N GLN A 95 0.09 -17.00 3.62
CA GLN A 95 -0.09 -16.03 2.56
C GLN A 95 -0.95 -14.86 3.05
N SER A 96 -0.98 -13.79 2.27
CA SER A 96 -1.86 -12.67 2.52
C SER A 96 -3.33 -13.11 2.53
N VAL A 97 -4.14 -12.44 3.31
CA VAL A 97 -5.57 -12.72 3.49
C VAL A 97 -6.40 -11.49 3.16
N HIS A 98 -7.73 -11.64 3.17
CA HIS A 98 -8.67 -10.53 2.94
C HIS A 98 -8.37 -9.79 1.62
N ARG A 99 -7.89 -10.51 0.59
CA ARG A 99 -7.59 -9.99 -0.75
C ARG A 99 -6.63 -8.77 -0.74
N ASP A 100 -5.66 -8.79 0.17
CA ASP A 100 -4.67 -7.71 0.38
C ASP A 100 -5.26 -6.39 0.89
N GLU A 101 -6.55 -6.39 1.30
CA GLU A 101 -7.16 -5.23 1.91
C GLU A 101 -6.53 -4.90 3.29
N PHE A 102 -6.85 -3.76 3.84
CA PHE A 102 -6.36 -3.28 5.14
C PHE A 102 -4.83 -3.16 5.24
N GLY A 103 -4.14 -2.95 4.12
CA GLY A 103 -2.68 -2.86 4.07
C GLY A 103 -1.96 -4.18 4.32
N ILE A 104 -2.67 -5.32 4.24
CA ILE A 104 -2.07 -6.64 4.35
C ILE A 104 -1.32 -6.96 3.06
N SER A 105 -0.03 -7.36 3.17
CA SER A 105 0.80 -7.71 2.02
C SER A 105 1.52 -9.05 2.17
N LYS A 106 1.39 -9.68 3.36
CA LYS A 106 2.02 -10.97 3.67
C LYS A 106 1.24 -11.72 4.74
N GLY A 107 1.53 -13.00 4.91
CA GLY A 107 0.84 -13.85 5.88
C GLY A 107 1.75 -14.51 6.92
N THR A 108 3.03 -14.13 7.00
CA THR A 108 4.00 -14.63 7.99
C THR A 108 4.67 -13.48 8.71
N PHE A 109 4.94 -13.62 10.02
CA PHE A 109 5.45 -12.55 10.87
C PHE A 109 6.36 -13.14 11.96
N PHE A 110 7.68 -13.08 11.76
CA PHE A 110 8.62 -13.52 12.79
C PHE A 110 8.61 -12.61 14.01
N SER A 111 8.74 -13.21 15.21
CA SER A 111 8.95 -12.46 16.43
C SER A 111 10.26 -11.66 16.41
N PRO A 112 10.40 -10.59 17.20
CA PRO A 112 11.60 -9.73 17.19
C PRO A 112 12.91 -10.47 17.53
N ASP A 113 12.83 -11.58 18.27
CA ASP A 113 13.97 -12.45 18.58
C ASP A 113 14.17 -13.58 17.53
N GLY A 114 13.26 -13.68 16.56
CA GLY A 114 13.27 -14.70 15.51
C GLY A 114 13.02 -16.13 16.00
N GLN A 115 12.47 -16.32 17.22
CA GLN A 115 12.22 -17.65 17.78
C GLN A 115 10.80 -18.17 17.51
N LYS A 116 9.87 -17.26 17.17
CA LYS A 116 8.48 -17.61 16.88
C LYS A 116 8.06 -17.06 15.53
N LEU A 117 7.05 -17.68 14.92
CA LEU A 117 6.41 -17.24 13.69
C LEU A 117 4.90 -17.15 13.91
N ALA A 118 4.34 -15.95 13.83
CA ALA A 118 2.90 -15.79 13.66
C ALA A 118 2.56 -15.94 12.17
N PHE A 119 1.42 -16.55 11.86
CA PHE A 119 0.99 -16.77 10.48
C PHE A 119 -0.53 -16.80 10.35
N TYR A 120 -1.02 -16.40 9.19
CA TYR A 120 -2.42 -16.57 8.84
C TYR A 120 -2.71 -17.99 8.36
N ARG A 121 -3.87 -18.50 8.78
CA ARG A 121 -4.56 -19.64 8.18
C ARG A 121 -5.92 -19.16 7.70
N MET A 122 -6.19 -19.29 6.43
CA MET A 122 -7.45 -18.91 5.81
C MET A 122 -8.19 -20.16 5.32
N ASP A 123 -9.39 -20.37 5.84
CA ASP A 123 -10.34 -21.35 5.32
C ASP A 123 -11.29 -20.62 4.36
N GLN A 124 -11.21 -20.98 3.10
CA GLN A 124 -12.08 -20.48 2.03
C GLN A 124 -12.90 -21.60 1.36
N SER A 125 -13.07 -22.72 2.06
CA SER A 125 -13.84 -23.86 1.53
C SER A 125 -15.30 -23.52 1.21
N MET A 126 -15.88 -22.58 2.00
CA MET A 126 -17.23 -22.09 1.85
C MET A 126 -17.39 -20.95 0.82
N VAL A 127 -16.29 -20.39 0.35
CA VAL A 127 -16.31 -19.26 -0.59
C VAL A 127 -16.68 -19.76 -1.99
N THR A 128 -17.53 -19.01 -2.68
CA THR A 128 -17.97 -19.29 -4.05
C THR A 128 -16.80 -19.27 -5.01
N ASP A 129 -16.81 -20.21 -5.95
CA ASP A 129 -15.87 -20.24 -7.07
C ASP A 129 -16.29 -19.22 -8.15
N TYR A 130 -15.46 -18.20 -8.35
CA TYR A 130 -15.64 -17.29 -9.48
C TYR A 130 -15.15 -17.97 -10.77
N PRO A 131 -15.97 -18.02 -11.83
CA PRO A 131 -15.63 -18.71 -13.06
C PRO A 131 -14.53 -17.97 -13.82
N GLN A 132 -13.35 -18.53 -13.81
CA GLN A 132 -12.22 -18.08 -14.62
C GLN A 132 -11.74 -19.18 -15.55
N VAL A 133 -11.16 -18.78 -16.67
CA VAL A 133 -10.52 -19.67 -17.63
C VAL A 133 -9.07 -19.26 -17.80
N ASN A 134 -8.19 -20.25 -17.81
CA ASN A 134 -6.81 -20.07 -18.20
C ASN A 134 -6.72 -20.29 -19.71
N ILE A 135 -6.28 -19.27 -20.44
CA ILE A 135 -5.98 -19.35 -21.86
C ILE A 135 -4.47 -19.49 -21.95
N PRO A 136 -3.93 -20.62 -22.46
CA PRO A 136 -2.50 -20.78 -22.64
C PRO A 136 -1.94 -19.60 -23.44
N GLU A 137 -0.84 -19.03 -22.97
CA GLU A 137 -0.11 -18.05 -23.78
C GLU A 137 0.19 -18.67 -25.13
N LEU A 138 -0.31 -18.05 -26.18
CA LEU A 138 0.11 -18.34 -27.51
C LEU A 138 1.61 -17.97 -27.55
N ASP A 139 2.48 -18.97 -27.60
CA ASP A 139 3.94 -18.81 -27.67
C ASP A 139 4.29 -18.14 -29.01
N GLY A 140 3.88 -16.88 -29.11
CA GLY A 140 4.12 -15.99 -30.21
C GLY A 140 3.92 -16.61 -31.60
N PHE A 141 4.44 -15.98 -32.61
CA PHE A 141 4.36 -16.39 -33.99
C PHE A 141 5.20 -17.64 -34.35
N ASN A 142 5.84 -18.31 -33.37
CA ASN A 142 6.91 -19.28 -33.69
C ASN A 142 6.44 -20.73 -33.81
N HIS A 143 5.28 -21.10 -33.25
CA HIS A 143 4.76 -22.48 -33.33
C HIS A 143 3.22 -22.53 -33.41
N PRO A 144 2.59 -21.96 -34.44
CA PRO A 144 1.12 -21.96 -34.56
C PRO A 144 0.54 -23.37 -34.71
N GLU A 145 1.31 -24.35 -35.19
CA GLU A 145 0.88 -25.71 -35.42
C GLU A 145 0.84 -26.59 -34.15
N THR A 146 1.50 -26.18 -33.08
CA THR A 146 1.57 -26.96 -31.81
C THR A 146 0.69 -26.41 -30.71
N GLN A 147 -0.02 -25.31 -30.97
CA GLN A 147 -0.85 -24.65 -29.96
C GLN A 147 -2.28 -25.15 -29.98
N THR A 148 -2.65 -25.89 -28.95
CA THR A 148 -4.06 -26.14 -28.67
C THR A 148 -4.61 -24.91 -27.94
N CYS A 149 -5.39 -24.08 -28.64
CA CYS A 149 -6.11 -22.94 -28.08
C CYS A 149 -7.29 -23.38 -27.20
N CYS A 150 -7.07 -24.36 -26.32
CA CYS A 150 -8.12 -24.82 -25.41
C CYS A 150 -8.03 -24.06 -24.09
N ALA A 151 -9.03 -23.22 -23.81
CA ALA A 151 -9.23 -22.65 -22.49
C ALA A 151 -9.50 -23.77 -21.49
N THR A 152 -8.85 -23.73 -20.34
CA THR A 152 -9.11 -24.65 -19.22
C THR A 152 -9.77 -23.88 -18.08
N ALA A 153 -10.71 -24.53 -17.37
CA ALA A 153 -11.31 -23.94 -16.18
C ALA A 153 -10.24 -23.70 -15.11
N ALA A 154 -10.18 -22.49 -14.60
CA ALA A 154 -9.28 -22.06 -13.53
C ALA A 154 -10.06 -21.20 -12.50
N PRO A 155 -11.12 -21.76 -11.86
CA PRO A 155 -11.95 -20.97 -10.95
C PRO A 155 -11.13 -20.46 -9.77
N ASP A 156 -11.38 -19.21 -9.37
CA ASP A 156 -10.76 -18.60 -8.19
C ASP A 156 -11.76 -18.52 -7.03
N LYS A 157 -11.29 -18.71 -5.79
CA LYS A 157 -12.07 -18.46 -4.58
C LYS A 157 -12.21 -16.95 -4.40
N TYR A 158 -13.40 -16.43 -4.71
CA TYR A 158 -13.65 -14.99 -4.70
C TYR A 158 -14.89 -14.68 -3.85
N PRO A 159 -14.71 -14.17 -2.61
CA PRO A 159 -15.85 -13.81 -1.77
C PRO A 159 -16.48 -12.53 -2.30
N MET A 160 -17.64 -12.63 -2.93
CA MET A 160 -18.37 -11.51 -3.51
C MET A 160 -19.21 -10.78 -2.46
N THR A 161 -19.52 -9.52 -2.72
CA THR A 161 -20.35 -8.67 -1.87
C THR A 161 -21.70 -9.36 -1.56
N GLY A 162 -22.07 -9.40 -0.27
CA GLY A 162 -23.27 -10.07 0.22
C GLY A 162 -23.16 -11.59 0.35
N GLU A 163 -22.11 -12.22 -0.18
CA GLU A 163 -21.90 -13.65 -0.14
C GLU A 163 -21.12 -14.12 1.10
N THR A 164 -21.00 -15.43 1.26
CA THR A 164 -20.22 -16.02 2.36
C THR A 164 -18.74 -15.74 2.16
N SER A 165 -18.11 -15.12 3.17
CA SER A 165 -16.69 -14.81 3.18
C SER A 165 -15.85 -15.93 3.80
N HIS A 166 -14.53 -15.88 3.55
CA HIS A 166 -13.56 -16.77 4.15
C HIS A 166 -13.40 -16.55 5.66
N LYS A 167 -12.87 -17.54 6.36
CA LYS A 167 -12.59 -17.50 7.79
C LYS A 167 -11.09 -17.52 8.03
N VAL A 168 -10.58 -16.50 8.71
CA VAL A 168 -9.16 -16.37 9.01
C VAL A 168 -8.89 -16.65 10.49
N THR A 169 -7.84 -17.39 10.78
CA THR A 169 -7.29 -17.56 12.11
C THR A 169 -5.80 -17.28 12.11
N VAL A 170 -5.24 -16.97 13.28
CA VAL A 170 -3.82 -16.67 13.43
C VAL A 170 -3.17 -17.73 14.29
N GLY A 171 -2.19 -18.42 13.73
CA GLY A 171 -1.34 -19.38 14.43
C GLY A 171 -0.02 -18.75 14.87
N VAL A 172 0.54 -19.24 15.96
CA VAL A 172 1.88 -18.90 16.44
C VAL A 172 2.67 -20.20 16.63
N PHE A 173 3.73 -20.36 15.87
CA PHE A 173 4.66 -21.46 15.98
C PHE A 173 5.89 -21.04 16.80
N ASP A 174 6.29 -21.85 17.77
CA ASP A 174 7.48 -21.65 18.59
C ASP A 174 8.55 -22.68 18.21
N MET A 175 9.65 -22.20 17.59
CA MET A 175 10.77 -23.06 17.17
C MET A 175 11.56 -23.67 18.33
N THR A 176 11.41 -23.16 19.56
CA THR A 176 12.08 -23.71 20.74
C THR A 176 11.39 -24.95 21.26
N THR A 177 10.06 -24.96 21.18
CA THR A 177 9.22 -26.07 21.65
C THR A 177 8.72 -26.99 20.53
N GLY A 178 8.75 -26.49 19.27
CA GLY A 178 8.18 -27.17 18.11
C GLY A 178 6.65 -27.24 18.12
N LYS A 179 5.97 -26.35 18.85
CA LYS A 179 4.51 -26.35 19.01
C LYS A 179 3.88 -25.14 18.33
N THR A 180 2.69 -25.35 17.77
CA THR A 180 1.80 -24.30 17.26
C THR A 180 0.64 -24.09 18.22
N VAL A 181 0.29 -22.82 18.45
CA VAL A 181 -0.90 -22.41 19.20
C VAL A 181 -1.69 -21.44 18.32
N TYR A 182 -3.01 -21.59 18.28
CA TYR A 182 -3.88 -20.61 17.61
C TYR A 182 -4.39 -19.56 18.60
N LEU A 183 -4.43 -18.30 18.18
CA LEU A 183 -4.98 -17.21 18.98
C LEU A 183 -6.48 -17.41 19.18
N LYS A 184 -6.94 -17.29 20.43
CA LYS A 184 -8.34 -17.53 20.83
C LYS A 184 -9.19 -16.28 20.64
N ALA A 185 -9.29 -15.84 19.39
CA ALA A 185 -10.04 -14.62 19.02
C ALA A 185 -11.57 -14.85 18.92
N GLY A 186 -12.03 -16.08 19.10
CA GLY A 186 -13.43 -16.49 18.96
C GLY A 186 -13.78 -16.89 17.54
N ASP A 187 -15.06 -16.89 17.20
CA ASP A 187 -15.54 -17.25 15.85
C ASP A 187 -15.02 -16.25 14.80
N PRO A 188 -14.30 -16.71 13.77
CA PRO A 188 -13.79 -15.85 12.71
C PRO A 188 -14.84 -15.49 11.64
N THR A 189 -16.06 -15.98 11.76
CA THR A 189 -17.15 -15.68 10.80
C THR A 189 -17.48 -14.19 10.83
N ASP A 190 -17.56 -13.58 9.64
CA ASP A 190 -17.91 -12.17 9.46
C ASP A 190 -17.02 -11.19 10.26
N ARG A 191 -15.72 -11.51 10.29
CA ARG A 191 -14.69 -10.69 10.95
C ARG A 191 -13.40 -10.71 10.14
N TYR A 192 -12.64 -9.63 10.29
CA TYR A 192 -11.32 -9.47 9.70
C TYR A 192 -10.26 -9.33 10.78
N PHE A 193 -9.18 -10.13 10.68
CA PHE A 193 -8.01 -10.06 11.56
C PHE A 193 -6.84 -9.49 10.79
N THR A 194 -6.43 -8.28 11.12
CA THR A 194 -5.54 -7.49 10.29
C THR A 194 -4.33 -6.98 11.06
N ASN A 195 -3.28 -6.59 10.32
CA ASN A 195 -2.17 -5.77 10.84
C ASN A 195 -1.47 -6.39 12.06
N ILE A 196 -0.99 -7.62 11.93
CA ILE A 196 -0.29 -8.34 12.99
C ILE A 196 0.99 -7.62 13.38
N ALA A 197 1.21 -7.44 14.69
CA ALA A 197 2.42 -6.88 15.27
C ALA A 197 2.86 -7.68 16.51
N TRP A 198 4.16 -7.72 16.75
CA TRP A 198 4.74 -8.36 17.93
C TRP A 198 5.11 -7.33 19.01
N ALA A 199 4.88 -7.70 20.27
CA ALA A 199 5.58 -7.02 21.36
C ALA A 199 7.11 -7.23 21.24
N PRO A 200 7.94 -6.26 21.67
CA PRO A 200 9.40 -6.37 21.58
C PRO A 200 10.00 -7.59 22.28
N ASP A 201 9.34 -8.10 23.31
CA ASP A 201 9.77 -9.29 24.07
C ASP A 201 9.33 -10.63 23.46
N GLY A 202 8.58 -10.59 22.34
CA GLY A 202 8.09 -11.77 21.63
C GLY A 202 7.06 -12.61 22.41
N LYS A 203 6.39 -12.03 23.42
CA LYS A 203 5.40 -12.73 24.24
C LYS A 203 3.96 -12.42 23.90
N THR A 204 3.71 -11.29 23.26
CA THR A 204 2.37 -10.86 22.87
C THR A 204 2.30 -10.60 21.38
N VAL A 205 1.26 -11.08 20.74
CA VAL A 205 0.86 -10.73 19.38
C VAL A 205 -0.30 -9.76 19.44
N TYR A 206 -0.20 -8.66 18.75
CA TYR A 206 -1.27 -7.69 18.58
C TYR A 206 -1.84 -7.79 17.18
N MET A 207 -3.15 -7.58 17.05
CA MET A 207 -3.82 -7.43 15.76
C MET A 207 -5.02 -6.50 15.88
N PHE A 208 -5.44 -5.91 14.76
CA PHE A 208 -6.73 -5.27 14.68
C PHE A 208 -7.81 -6.30 14.35
N GLU A 209 -8.88 -6.27 15.09
CA GLU A 209 -10.11 -7.04 14.85
C GLU A 209 -11.18 -6.08 14.33
N LEU A 210 -11.66 -6.33 13.13
CA LEU A 210 -12.66 -5.53 12.45
C LEU A 210 -13.90 -6.39 12.18
N ASN A 211 -15.10 -5.86 12.42
CA ASN A 211 -16.35 -6.53 12.06
C ASN A 211 -16.58 -6.47 10.55
N ARG A 212 -17.51 -7.27 10.02
CA ARG A 212 -17.81 -7.33 8.59
C ARG A 212 -18.31 -5.99 8.05
N ASP A 213 -19.15 -5.27 8.80
CA ASP A 213 -19.61 -3.92 8.44
C ASP A 213 -18.49 -2.87 8.44
N GLN A 214 -17.29 -3.26 8.86
CA GLN A 214 -16.07 -2.44 8.89
C GLN A 214 -16.22 -1.11 9.64
N ASN A 215 -17.09 -1.05 10.62
CA ASN A 215 -17.40 0.16 11.40
C ASN A 215 -17.04 0.06 12.90
N ASP A 216 -16.53 -1.09 13.34
CA ASP A 216 -16.05 -1.34 14.72
C ASP A 216 -14.71 -2.07 14.67
N CYS A 217 -13.63 -1.34 14.96
CA CYS A 217 -12.25 -1.80 14.92
C CYS A 217 -11.63 -1.81 16.32
N LYS A 218 -11.01 -2.92 16.71
CA LYS A 218 -10.38 -3.09 18.03
C LYS A 218 -8.93 -3.50 17.91
N LEU A 219 -8.05 -2.91 18.68
CA LEU A 219 -6.68 -3.38 18.87
C LEU A 219 -6.64 -4.35 20.05
N VAL A 220 -6.27 -5.60 19.78
CA VAL A 220 -6.30 -6.68 20.76
C VAL A 220 -4.94 -7.35 20.88
N GLY A 221 -4.51 -7.67 22.09
CA GLY A 221 -3.31 -8.42 22.40
C GLY A 221 -3.61 -9.86 22.81
N TYR A 222 -2.75 -10.78 22.39
CA TYR A 222 -2.82 -12.22 22.66
C TYR A 222 -1.49 -12.74 23.17
N ASP A 223 -1.54 -13.61 24.18
CA ASP A 223 -0.38 -14.33 24.67
C ASP A 223 0.11 -15.34 23.60
N ALA A 224 1.37 -15.23 23.23
CA ALA A 224 1.95 -16.01 22.13
C ALA A 224 2.21 -17.49 22.48
N ILE A 225 2.05 -17.89 23.76
CA ILE A 225 2.27 -19.26 24.23
C ILE A 225 0.96 -20.00 24.43
N THR A 226 -0.05 -19.30 24.98
CA THR A 226 -1.35 -19.90 25.32
C THR A 226 -2.45 -19.59 24.29
N GLY A 227 -2.24 -18.59 23.47
CA GLY A 227 -3.23 -18.05 22.55
C GLY A 227 -4.33 -17.23 23.23
N GLU A 228 -4.30 -17.08 24.56
CA GLU A 228 -5.34 -16.38 25.30
C GLU A 228 -5.31 -14.87 25.03
N LYS A 229 -6.49 -14.26 24.98
CA LYS A 229 -6.64 -12.80 24.92
C LYS A 229 -6.09 -12.17 26.19
N THR A 230 -5.15 -11.24 26.04
CA THR A 230 -4.54 -10.54 27.18
C THR A 230 -5.19 -9.19 27.46
N ALA A 231 -5.54 -8.44 26.42
CA ALA A 231 -6.12 -7.12 26.55
C ALA A 231 -6.83 -6.67 25.28
N GLU A 232 -7.88 -5.86 25.42
CA GLU A 232 -8.38 -4.97 24.38
C GLU A 232 -7.85 -3.57 24.70
N LEU A 233 -6.97 -3.04 23.84
CA LEU A 233 -6.22 -1.81 24.13
C LEU A 233 -6.90 -0.57 23.58
N TYR A 234 -7.55 -0.67 22.43
CA TYR A 234 -8.13 0.45 21.72
C TYR A 234 -9.35 -0.01 20.94
N ARG A 235 -10.32 0.89 20.77
CA ARG A 235 -11.49 0.68 19.91
C ARG A 235 -11.80 1.97 19.17
N GLU A 236 -12.01 1.85 17.87
CA GLU A 236 -12.48 2.92 17.00
C GLU A 236 -13.77 2.48 16.31
N THR A 237 -14.77 3.36 16.33
CA THR A 237 -16.03 3.16 15.63
C THR A 237 -16.34 4.35 14.77
N ASP A 238 -16.99 4.13 13.65
CA ASP A 238 -17.43 5.17 12.73
C ASP A 238 -18.83 4.85 12.22
N ALA A 239 -19.61 5.87 11.88
CA ALA A 239 -20.95 5.69 11.31
C ALA A 239 -20.92 5.15 9.87
N LYS A 240 -19.78 5.25 9.18
CA LYS A 240 -19.55 4.77 7.84
C LYS A 240 -18.59 3.58 7.89
N TYR A 241 -17.28 3.82 7.94
CA TYR A 241 -16.29 2.76 8.07
C TYR A 241 -15.00 3.22 8.75
N VAL A 242 -14.29 2.27 9.35
CA VAL A 242 -12.93 2.40 9.86
C VAL A 242 -12.02 1.54 9.00
N GLU A 243 -10.86 2.06 8.63
CA GLU A 243 -9.92 1.39 7.73
C GLU A 243 -8.54 1.26 8.40
N PRO A 244 -8.26 0.15 9.11
CA PRO A 244 -6.96 -0.08 9.72
C PRO A 244 -5.94 -0.49 8.64
N GLN A 245 -5.12 0.45 8.19
CA GLN A 245 -4.17 0.24 7.09
C GLN A 245 -2.75 -0.13 7.55
N HIS A 246 -2.45 0.03 8.84
CA HIS A 246 -1.08 -0.11 9.34
C HIS A 246 -1.03 -0.85 10.68
N PRO A 247 -0.06 -1.76 10.88
CA PRO A 247 0.19 -2.36 12.19
C PRO A 247 0.70 -1.30 13.18
N ILE A 248 0.55 -1.57 14.46
CA ILE A 248 1.25 -0.80 15.50
C ILE A 248 2.75 -1.08 15.41
N VAL A 249 3.57 -0.08 15.76
CA VAL A 249 5.03 -0.20 15.74
C VAL A 249 5.63 0.29 17.04
N PHE A 250 6.29 -0.59 17.79
CA PHE A 250 6.92 -0.24 19.05
C PHE A 250 8.14 0.66 18.85
N LEU A 251 8.33 1.60 19.78
CA LEU A 251 9.52 2.45 19.78
C LEU A 251 10.78 1.61 20.07
N PRO A 252 11.84 1.69 19.28
CA PRO A 252 13.06 0.90 19.51
C PRO A 252 13.82 1.25 20.81
N TRP A 253 13.44 2.34 21.48
CA TRP A 253 14.03 2.78 22.76
C TRP A 253 13.06 2.70 23.95
N ASP A 254 11.83 2.23 23.74
CA ASP A 254 10.82 2.07 24.80
C ASP A 254 9.87 0.92 24.44
N ALA A 255 10.09 -0.22 25.07
CA ALA A 255 9.35 -1.44 24.82
C ALA A 255 7.86 -1.38 25.26
N ASN A 256 7.47 -0.36 26.03
CA ASN A 256 6.10 -0.17 26.50
C ASN A 256 5.32 0.86 25.68
N THR A 257 5.97 1.52 24.73
CA THR A 257 5.34 2.56 23.91
C THR A 257 5.36 2.17 22.44
N PHE A 258 4.21 2.28 21.78
CA PHE A 258 4.07 2.06 20.34
C PHE A 258 3.42 3.25 19.65
N VAL A 259 3.62 3.32 18.36
CA VAL A 259 2.95 4.25 17.44
C VAL A 259 1.78 3.53 16.79
N MET A 260 0.63 4.14 16.81
CA MET A 260 -0.57 3.74 16.06
C MET A 260 -0.93 4.85 15.07
N GLN A 261 -1.38 4.47 13.89
CA GLN A 261 -1.97 5.39 12.92
C GLN A 261 -3.49 5.26 12.96
N SER A 262 -4.21 6.38 12.93
CA SER A 262 -5.67 6.40 12.93
C SER A 262 -6.19 7.69 12.31
N GLN A 263 -7.37 7.60 11.69
CA GLN A 263 -8.13 8.73 11.15
C GLN A 263 -9.23 9.23 12.12
N ILE A 264 -9.15 8.91 13.40
CA ILE A 264 -10.20 9.21 14.39
C ILE A 264 -10.53 10.71 14.51
N ASP A 265 -9.55 11.58 14.24
CA ASP A 265 -9.73 13.04 14.22
C ASP A 265 -10.08 13.62 12.84
N GLY A 266 -10.32 12.76 11.84
CA GLY A 266 -10.66 13.12 10.46
C GLY A 266 -9.49 13.02 9.47
N TYR A 267 -8.25 12.88 9.94
CA TYR A 267 -7.05 12.75 9.11
C TYR A 267 -6.14 11.65 9.64
N ASN A 268 -5.42 10.93 8.78
CA ASN A 268 -4.47 9.93 9.22
C ASN A 268 -3.31 10.58 9.97
N HIS A 269 -3.23 10.33 11.28
CA HIS A 269 -2.22 10.90 12.17
C HIS A 269 -1.57 9.84 13.07
N LEU A 270 -0.43 10.21 13.67
CA LEU A 270 0.29 9.38 14.62
C LEU A 270 -0.23 9.59 16.04
N TYR A 271 -0.49 8.47 16.72
CA TYR A 271 -0.84 8.39 18.13
C TYR A 271 0.22 7.59 18.88
N LEU A 272 0.76 8.17 19.95
CA LEU A 272 1.73 7.51 20.82
C LEU A 272 0.96 6.84 21.96
N CYS A 273 1.06 5.52 22.04
CA CYS A 273 0.33 4.69 22.97
C CYS A 273 1.29 4.03 23.96
N THR A 274 1.14 4.31 25.27
CA THR A 274 2.02 3.77 26.32
C THR A 274 1.25 2.81 27.23
N LEU A 275 1.72 1.56 27.29
CA LEU A 275 1.18 0.51 28.16
C LEU A 275 1.56 0.76 29.62
N GLY A 276 0.65 0.39 30.56
CA GLY A 276 0.91 0.42 32.00
C GLY A 276 0.82 1.78 32.67
N LYS A 277 0.61 2.88 31.94
CA LYS A 277 0.35 4.19 32.53
C LYS A 277 -1.15 4.43 32.75
N LYS A 278 -1.50 5.00 33.91
CA LYS A 278 -2.88 5.41 34.23
C LYS A 278 -3.28 6.58 33.30
N GLY A 279 -3.93 6.28 32.24
CA GLY A 279 -4.62 7.17 31.31
C GLY A 279 -5.98 6.56 31.00
N SER A 280 -6.79 7.09 30.14
CA SER A 280 -8.16 6.66 29.84
C SER A 280 -8.38 5.15 29.95
N ARG A 281 -9.07 4.69 31.00
CA ARG A 281 -9.56 3.31 31.07
C ARG A 281 -10.69 3.17 30.06
N MET A 282 -10.50 2.39 29.00
CA MET A 282 -11.64 1.83 28.29
C MET A 282 -12.33 0.83 29.21
N ALA A 283 -13.64 0.90 29.30
CA ALA A 283 -14.42 0.04 30.17
C ALA A 283 -14.15 -1.44 29.85
N GLY A 284 -13.79 -2.23 30.86
CA GLY A 284 -13.55 -3.67 30.75
C GLY A 284 -12.08 -4.11 30.63
N ASN A 285 -11.10 -3.21 30.55
CA ASN A 285 -9.69 -3.56 30.39
C ASN A 285 -8.90 -3.71 31.67
N THR A 286 -8.07 -4.75 31.72
CA THR A 286 -7.09 -5.00 32.81
C THR A 286 -5.79 -4.23 32.61
N VAL A 287 -5.49 -3.76 31.39
CA VAL A 287 -4.29 -3.00 31.04
C VAL A 287 -4.66 -1.55 30.76
N SER A 288 -4.00 -0.61 31.43
CA SER A 288 -4.16 0.82 31.16
C SER A 288 -3.33 1.22 29.95
N LEU A 289 -3.91 1.98 29.02
CA LEU A 289 -3.26 2.57 27.85
C LEU A 289 -3.36 4.10 27.93
N GLU A 290 -2.22 4.78 27.91
CA GLU A 290 -2.19 6.22 27.68
C GLU A 290 -2.07 6.48 26.17
N VAL A 291 -3.01 7.23 25.60
CA VAL A 291 -3.00 7.60 24.18
C VAL A 291 -2.74 9.09 24.06
N LYS A 292 -1.70 9.47 23.33
CA LYS A 292 -1.34 10.86 23.05
C LYS A 292 -1.27 11.06 21.55
N GLN A 293 -2.12 11.94 21.01
CA GLN A 293 -1.98 12.35 19.62
C GLN A 293 -0.66 13.10 19.41
N LEU A 294 0.18 12.62 18.50
CA LEU A 294 1.51 13.16 18.26
C LEU A 294 1.52 14.16 17.10
N THR A 295 0.77 13.89 16.04
CA THR A 295 0.60 14.79 14.89
C THR A 295 -0.86 15.16 14.73
N LYS A 296 -1.13 16.37 14.20
CA LYS A 296 -2.49 16.87 13.97
C LYS A 296 -2.50 17.95 12.90
N GLY A 297 -3.65 18.14 12.27
CA GLY A 297 -3.86 19.18 11.25
C GLY A 297 -4.71 18.68 10.09
N ARG A 298 -5.00 19.54 9.12
CA ARG A 298 -5.77 19.19 7.90
C ARG A 298 -4.84 18.64 6.81
N TRP A 299 -4.11 17.59 7.15
CA TRP A 299 -3.15 16.89 6.30
C TRP A 299 -2.98 15.45 6.81
N VAL A 300 -2.37 14.59 6.04
CA VAL A 300 -2.20 13.17 6.40
C VAL A 300 -0.74 12.78 6.54
N VAL A 301 -0.46 11.88 7.48
CA VAL A 301 0.73 11.06 7.45
C VAL A 301 0.52 9.99 6.38
N MET A 302 1.23 10.11 5.27
CA MET A 302 1.14 9.17 4.15
C MET A 302 1.90 7.87 4.42
N GLU A 303 2.99 7.98 5.20
CA GLU A 303 3.81 6.84 5.58
C GLU A 303 4.60 7.13 6.85
N MET A 304 4.67 6.17 7.74
CA MET A 304 5.67 6.13 8.80
C MET A 304 6.90 5.37 8.28
N VAL A 305 7.94 6.11 7.87
CA VAL A 305 9.14 5.55 7.24
C VAL A 305 10.01 4.77 8.24
N GLY A 306 10.05 5.21 9.49
CA GLY A 306 10.80 4.53 10.56
C GLY A 306 11.28 5.49 11.65
N PHE A 307 12.38 5.15 12.31
CA PHE A 307 12.86 5.84 13.50
C PHE A 307 14.30 6.30 13.38
N ASN A 308 14.61 7.45 13.98
CA ASN A 308 15.97 7.79 14.43
C ASN A 308 16.03 7.62 15.95
N ALA A 309 16.49 6.46 16.42
CA ALA A 309 16.51 6.11 17.83
C ALA A 309 17.40 7.07 18.67
N LYS A 310 18.52 7.53 18.11
CA LYS A 310 19.44 8.47 18.77
C LYS A 310 18.78 9.82 19.05
N ARG A 311 17.89 10.27 18.17
CA ARG A 311 17.15 11.53 18.30
C ARG A 311 15.77 11.35 18.93
N LYS A 312 15.34 10.12 19.17
CA LYS A 312 13.99 9.77 19.63
C LYS A 312 12.93 10.43 18.76
N SER A 313 13.10 10.31 17.45
CA SER A 313 12.16 10.86 16.45
C SER A 313 11.65 9.80 15.50
N ILE A 314 10.43 10.01 15.03
CA ILE A 314 9.79 9.23 13.98
C ILE A 314 10.01 9.97 12.67
N ILE A 315 10.43 9.27 11.64
CA ILE A 315 10.54 9.82 10.29
C ILE A 315 9.26 9.47 9.53
N ILE A 316 8.62 10.49 8.98
CA ILE A 316 7.37 10.35 8.24
C ILE A 316 7.46 10.99 6.87
N ALA A 317 6.65 10.47 5.96
CA ALA A 317 6.23 11.18 4.76
C ALA A 317 4.82 11.74 4.97
N SER A 318 4.59 12.99 4.62
CA SER A 318 3.29 13.64 4.77
C SER A 318 3.04 14.67 3.67
N ASN A 319 1.77 15.02 3.49
CA ASN A 319 1.33 16.09 2.58
C ASN A 319 1.03 17.40 3.32
N GLU A 320 1.67 17.64 4.46
CA GLU A 320 1.46 18.82 5.31
C GLU A 320 1.65 20.14 4.55
N LEU A 321 2.57 20.20 3.58
CA LEU A 321 2.86 21.42 2.83
C LEU A 321 1.91 21.66 1.66
N SER A 322 1.40 20.59 1.05
CA SER A 322 0.43 20.66 -0.04
C SER A 322 -0.20 19.28 -0.28
N PRO A 323 -1.51 19.19 -0.58
CA PRO A 323 -2.18 17.93 -0.88
C PRO A 323 -1.56 17.11 -2.01
N ILE A 324 -0.86 17.75 -2.96
CA ILE A 324 -0.20 17.09 -4.09
C ILE A 324 1.29 16.82 -3.87
N GLN A 325 1.82 17.14 -2.69
CA GLN A 325 3.22 16.92 -2.34
C GLN A 325 3.38 15.77 -1.35
N ARG A 326 4.58 15.21 -1.32
CA ARG A 326 5.00 14.23 -0.33
C ARG A 326 6.36 14.65 0.22
N ASN A 327 6.33 15.21 1.43
CA ASN A 327 7.51 15.77 2.09
C ASN A 327 7.92 14.92 3.29
N ILE A 328 9.20 14.99 3.65
CA ILE A 328 9.79 14.15 4.70
C ILE A 328 10.06 14.97 5.95
N PHE A 329 9.53 14.51 7.07
CA PHE A 329 9.69 15.16 8.37
C PHE A 329 10.24 14.21 9.43
N ALA A 330 11.02 14.76 10.35
CA ALA A 330 11.31 14.14 11.64
C ALA A 330 10.34 14.69 12.69
N VAL A 331 9.64 13.81 13.38
CA VAL A 331 8.69 14.14 14.47
C VAL A 331 9.33 13.77 15.81
N ASP A 332 9.58 14.74 16.66
CA ASP A 332 10.06 14.51 18.03
C ASP A 332 8.96 13.83 18.87
N THR A 333 9.24 12.65 19.42
CA THR A 333 8.21 11.85 20.12
C THR A 333 7.73 12.47 21.43
N ARG A 334 8.52 13.32 22.06
CA ARG A 334 8.17 14.00 23.31
C ARG A 334 7.27 15.21 23.07
N THR A 335 7.60 16.02 22.06
CA THR A 335 6.97 17.33 21.84
C THR A 335 5.99 17.36 20.66
N GLY A 336 6.09 16.41 19.73
CA GLY A 336 5.37 16.43 18.46
C GLY A 336 5.92 17.46 17.46
N LYS A 337 7.03 18.15 17.79
CA LYS A 337 7.67 19.10 16.87
C LYS A 337 8.13 18.39 15.61
N ARG A 338 7.74 18.94 14.46
CA ARG A 338 8.14 18.45 13.14
C ARG A 338 9.31 19.28 12.60
N THR A 339 10.28 18.62 12.00
CA THR A 339 11.41 19.24 11.31
C THR A 339 11.46 18.71 9.89
N LEU A 340 11.39 19.60 8.90
CA LEU A 340 11.49 19.24 7.49
C LEU A 340 12.90 18.70 7.20
N LEU A 341 12.98 17.54 6.55
CA LEU A 341 14.22 16.87 6.22
C LEU A 341 14.63 17.00 4.75
N ASP A 342 13.66 17.12 3.85
CA ASP A 342 13.91 17.13 2.40
C ASP A 342 14.53 18.46 1.89
N GLY A 343 14.56 19.49 2.71
CA GLY A 343 15.24 20.76 2.46
C GLY A 343 14.64 21.62 1.35
N THR A 344 13.85 21.04 0.44
CA THR A 344 13.23 21.77 -0.68
C THR A 344 11.83 22.24 -0.34
N GLY A 345 11.09 21.45 0.46
CA GLY A 345 9.67 21.65 0.72
C GLY A 345 8.81 21.56 -0.55
N LYS A 346 9.29 20.88 -1.59
CA LYS A 346 8.64 20.73 -2.90
C LYS A 346 8.78 19.33 -3.44
N GLY A 347 7.83 18.92 -4.26
CA GLY A 347 7.93 17.67 -5.01
C GLY A 347 7.40 16.46 -4.25
N TRP A 348 7.86 15.31 -4.69
CA TRP A 348 7.46 13.99 -4.19
C TRP A 348 8.71 13.19 -3.83
N HIS A 349 8.87 12.92 -2.54
CA HIS A 349 10.05 12.28 -1.97
C HIS A 349 9.75 10.83 -1.60
N ASN A 350 10.57 9.88 -2.10
CA ASN A 350 10.54 8.48 -1.71
C ASN A 350 11.81 8.18 -0.91
N VAL A 351 11.64 7.84 0.35
CA VAL A 351 12.74 7.75 1.32
C VAL A 351 12.88 6.34 1.84
N THR A 352 14.12 5.86 1.90
CA THR A 352 14.51 4.64 2.60
C THR A 352 15.53 4.99 3.68
N LEU A 353 15.26 4.59 4.92
CA LEU A 353 16.19 4.82 6.04
C LEU A 353 17.32 3.79 6.05
N SER A 354 18.48 4.24 6.50
CA SER A 354 19.50 3.33 7.03
C SER A 354 18.96 2.63 8.28
N GLU A 355 19.48 1.47 8.60
CA GLU A 355 19.07 0.70 9.79
C GLU A 355 19.16 1.51 11.10
N SER A 356 20.19 2.36 11.24
CA SER A 356 20.32 3.26 12.38
C SER A 356 19.30 4.40 12.40
N GLY A 357 18.63 4.66 11.28
CA GLY A 357 17.76 5.82 11.07
C GLY A 357 18.50 7.17 11.03
N GLU A 358 19.84 7.18 11.15
CA GLU A 358 20.62 8.44 11.14
C GLU A 358 20.77 9.02 9.73
N TYR A 359 20.59 8.19 8.70
CA TYR A 359 20.65 8.60 7.30
C TYR A 359 19.43 8.08 6.53
N ALA A 360 19.06 8.82 5.52
CA ALA A 360 18.03 8.44 4.56
C ALA A 360 18.55 8.61 3.13
N TYR A 361 18.25 7.62 2.29
CA TYR A 361 18.31 7.74 0.85
C TYR A 361 16.99 8.35 0.37
N ASP A 362 17.07 9.49 -0.28
CA ASP A 362 15.90 10.22 -0.80
C ASP A 362 15.97 10.27 -2.32
N ASN A 363 15.01 9.65 -2.97
CA ASN A 363 14.82 9.68 -4.40
C ASN A 363 13.58 10.52 -4.71
N TYR A 364 13.78 11.75 -5.16
CA TYR A 364 12.67 12.66 -5.40
C TYR A 364 12.63 13.20 -6.82
N SER A 365 11.46 13.64 -7.20
CA SER A 365 11.20 14.45 -8.39
C SER A 365 10.27 15.61 -8.04
N ALA A 366 10.25 16.63 -8.91
CA ALA A 366 9.33 17.76 -8.85
C ALA A 366 8.85 18.05 -10.28
N PRO A 367 7.83 18.90 -10.50
CA PRO A 367 7.30 19.10 -11.84
C PRO A 367 8.33 19.51 -12.89
N ASP A 368 9.36 20.21 -12.47
CA ASP A 368 10.49 20.70 -13.27
C ASP A 368 11.82 19.94 -13.01
N VAL A 369 11.80 18.94 -12.10
CA VAL A 369 12.96 18.14 -11.72
C VAL A 369 12.71 16.68 -12.02
N PRO A 370 13.36 16.08 -13.04
CA PRO A 370 13.13 14.70 -13.45
C PRO A 370 13.43 13.69 -12.32
N ARG A 371 14.60 13.82 -11.71
CA ARG A 371 15.06 12.96 -10.64
C ARG A 371 16.27 13.53 -9.94
N VAL A 372 16.24 13.49 -8.61
CA VAL A 372 17.41 13.76 -7.76
C VAL A 372 17.50 12.70 -6.69
N ILE A 373 18.72 12.27 -6.39
CA ILE A 373 19.02 11.39 -5.25
C ILE A 373 19.85 12.17 -4.24
N ASN A 374 19.35 12.26 -3.02
CA ASN A 374 20.05 12.86 -1.89
C ASN A 374 20.32 11.84 -0.80
N ILE A 375 21.39 12.06 -0.05
CA ILE A 375 21.60 11.42 1.25
C ILE A 375 21.28 12.46 2.32
N ILE A 376 20.29 12.18 3.14
CA ILE A 376 19.83 13.05 4.22
C ILE A 376 20.42 12.56 5.54
N ASN A 377 21.08 13.44 6.31
CA ASN A 377 21.33 13.20 7.72
C ASN A 377 20.09 13.61 8.51
N THR A 378 19.31 12.64 9.00
CA THR A 378 18.01 12.86 9.64
C THR A 378 18.10 13.59 10.97
N GLY A 379 19.24 13.47 11.67
CA GLY A 379 19.47 14.16 12.95
C GLY A 379 19.90 15.62 12.83
N LYS A 380 20.36 16.05 11.65
CA LYS A 380 20.83 17.42 11.37
C LYS A 380 20.00 18.13 10.32
N ALA A 381 19.05 17.45 9.69
CA ALA A 381 18.27 17.90 8.53
C ALA A 381 19.19 18.44 7.40
N LYS A 382 20.34 17.75 7.19
CA LYS A 382 21.34 18.14 6.19
C LYS A 382 21.33 17.16 5.04
N GLN A 383 21.26 17.69 3.83
CA GLN A 383 21.29 16.91 2.60
C GLN A 383 22.64 16.99 1.91
N THR A 384 23.00 15.92 1.23
CA THR A 384 24.11 15.87 0.27
C THR A 384 23.57 15.26 -1.01
N GLN A 385 23.62 16.02 -2.10
CA GLN A 385 23.21 15.51 -3.40
C GLN A 385 24.20 14.45 -3.88
N TYR A 386 23.67 13.27 -4.19
CA TYR A 386 24.44 12.16 -4.75
C TYR A 386 24.32 12.09 -6.28
N PHE A 387 23.09 12.34 -6.79
CA PHE A 387 22.81 12.26 -8.22
C PHE A 387 21.76 13.30 -8.60
N LYS A 388 21.86 13.85 -9.82
CA LYS A 388 20.85 14.67 -10.46
C LYS A 388 20.75 14.27 -11.93
N ALA A 389 19.57 13.85 -12.36
CA ALA A 389 19.31 13.54 -13.75
C ALA A 389 19.22 14.82 -14.59
N GLU A 390 19.72 14.76 -15.81
CA GLU A 390 19.42 15.78 -16.83
C GLU A 390 17.98 15.64 -17.30
N ASN A 391 17.45 16.72 -17.87
CA ASN A 391 16.12 16.70 -18.48
C ASN A 391 16.12 15.71 -19.67
N PRO A 392 15.35 14.60 -19.62
CA PRO A 392 15.31 13.60 -20.68
C PRO A 392 14.70 14.14 -21.99
N TRP A 393 13.99 15.27 -21.92
CA TRP A 393 13.38 15.94 -23.07
C TRP A 393 14.30 16.97 -23.73
N LYS A 394 15.55 17.11 -23.24
CA LYS A 394 16.52 18.03 -23.83
C LYS A 394 16.73 17.71 -25.31
N GLY A 395 16.43 18.66 -26.18
CA GLY A 395 16.53 18.50 -27.63
C GLY A 395 15.28 17.90 -28.30
N TYR A 396 14.23 17.61 -27.54
CA TYR A 396 12.92 17.19 -28.06
C TYR A 396 11.88 18.28 -27.88
N SER A 397 10.87 18.29 -28.74
CA SER A 397 9.67 19.12 -28.57
C SER A 397 8.74 18.41 -27.58
N ALA A 398 8.80 18.83 -26.33
CA ALA A 398 7.95 18.28 -25.27
C ALA A 398 6.60 19.03 -25.19
N PRO A 399 5.52 18.33 -24.78
CA PRO A 399 4.27 18.97 -24.40
C PRO A 399 4.45 19.92 -23.21
N GLU A 400 3.51 20.85 -23.04
CA GLU A 400 3.40 21.65 -21.83
C GLU A 400 2.59 20.87 -20.76
N TYR A 401 3.13 20.79 -19.56
CA TYR A 401 2.50 20.17 -18.41
C TYR A 401 2.11 21.24 -17.40
N SER A 402 0.86 21.24 -16.95
CA SER A 402 0.35 22.20 -15.98
C SER A 402 -0.53 21.55 -14.94
N CYS A 403 -0.65 22.20 -13.80
CA CYS A 403 -1.49 21.78 -12.67
C CYS A 403 -2.21 23.01 -12.11
N GLY A 404 -3.38 22.80 -11.57
CA GLY A 404 -4.18 23.81 -10.92
C GLY A 404 -5.24 23.21 -10.01
N SER A 405 -6.16 24.05 -9.56
CA SER A 405 -7.32 23.60 -8.79
C SER A 405 -8.59 24.24 -9.30
N LEU A 406 -9.71 23.57 -9.03
CA LEU A 406 -11.06 24.08 -9.26
C LEU A 406 -11.95 23.68 -8.09
N LYS A 407 -13.13 24.27 -7.97
CA LYS A 407 -14.11 23.88 -6.96
C LYS A 407 -14.88 22.64 -7.38
N ALA A 408 -15.08 21.72 -6.43
CA ALA A 408 -15.96 20.58 -6.58
C ALA A 408 -17.41 21.02 -6.83
N ASP A 409 -18.28 20.08 -7.14
CA ASP A 409 -19.72 20.31 -7.29
C ASP A 409 -20.37 20.98 -6.06
N ASP A 410 -19.80 20.80 -4.86
CA ASP A 410 -20.25 21.46 -3.63
C ASP A 410 -19.91 22.96 -3.55
N GLY A 411 -19.16 23.49 -4.52
CA GLY A 411 -18.74 24.88 -4.60
C GLY A 411 -17.72 25.32 -3.53
N GLN A 412 -17.23 24.41 -2.68
CA GLN A 412 -16.35 24.71 -1.53
C GLN A 412 -15.03 23.97 -1.59
N THR A 413 -15.06 22.66 -1.86
CA THR A 413 -13.89 21.78 -1.84
C THR A 413 -12.99 22.02 -3.04
N ASP A 414 -11.69 22.21 -2.81
CA ASP A 414 -10.73 22.32 -3.90
C ASP A 414 -10.37 20.93 -4.45
N LEU A 415 -10.49 20.78 -5.76
CA LEU A 415 -10.04 19.60 -6.50
C LEU A 415 -8.81 19.97 -7.32
N PHE A 416 -7.77 19.15 -7.24
CA PHE A 416 -6.57 19.36 -8.03
C PHE A 416 -6.68 18.67 -9.38
N TRP A 417 -6.21 19.34 -10.43
CA TRP A 417 -6.17 18.82 -11.79
C TRP A 417 -4.78 18.98 -12.40
N ARG A 418 -4.47 18.16 -13.37
CA ARG A 418 -3.32 18.33 -14.26
C ARG A 418 -3.75 18.26 -15.72
N MET A 419 -3.00 18.95 -16.58
CA MET A 419 -3.26 19.03 -18.01
C MET A 419 -1.96 18.84 -18.78
N VAL A 420 -2.05 18.11 -19.90
CA VAL A 420 -0.99 18.01 -20.91
C VAL A 420 -1.52 18.63 -22.19
N LYS A 421 -0.87 19.69 -22.65
CA LYS A 421 -1.24 20.36 -23.90
C LYS A 421 -0.56 19.71 -25.11
N PRO A 422 -1.16 19.78 -26.31
CA PRO A 422 -0.54 19.28 -27.51
C PRO A 422 0.87 19.82 -27.72
N THR A 423 1.76 18.99 -28.28
CA THR A 423 3.05 19.46 -28.75
C THR A 423 2.83 20.50 -29.86
N ASN A 424 3.56 21.61 -29.84
CA ASN A 424 3.36 22.78 -30.72
C ASN A 424 1.96 23.43 -30.53
N PHE A 425 1.53 23.55 -29.27
CA PHE A 425 0.27 24.17 -28.90
C PHE A 425 0.10 25.58 -29.48
N ASP A 426 -1.05 25.80 -30.12
CA ASP A 426 -1.48 27.09 -30.65
C ASP A 426 -2.78 27.52 -29.95
N PRO A 427 -2.79 28.59 -29.13
CA PRO A 427 -3.96 29.02 -28.40
C PRO A 427 -5.13 29.50 -29.25
N ALA A 428 -4.91 29.71 -30.55
CA ALA A 428 -5.96 30.10 -31.51
C ALA A 428 -6.72 28.89 -32.08
N LYS A 429 -6.23 27.69 -31.86
CA LYS A 429 -6.87 26.45 -32.32
C LYS A 429 -7.70 25.80 -31.23
N LYS A 430 -8.70 25.01 -31.64
CA LYS A 430 -9.45 24.14 -30.75
C LYS A 430 -8.93 22.70 -30.84
N TYR A 431 -8.81 22.05 -29.68
CA TYR A 431 -8.27 20.71 -29.55
C TYR A 431 -9.28 19.75 -28.93
N PRO A 432 -9.40 18.51 -29.47
CA PRO A 432 -10.13 17.45 -28.81
C PRO A 432 -9.46 17.11 -27.47
N THR A 433 -10.27 16.79 -26.48
CA THR A 433 -9.80 16.55 -25.11
C THR A 433 -10.10 15.13 -24.67
N ILE A 434 -9.13 14.46 -24.08
CA ILE A 434 -9.29 13.18 -23.41
C ILE A 434 -9.23 13.43 -21.89
N ILE A 435 -10.30 13.11 -21.19
CA ILE A 435 -10.33 13.04 -19.74
C ILE A 435 -9.93 11.63 -19.34
N TYR A 436 -8.84 11.49 -18.56
CA TYR A 436 -8.54 10.26 -17.87
C TYR A 436 -9.16 10.31 -16.48
N VAL A 437 -9.89 9.26 -16.12
CA VAL A 437 -10.51 9.11 -14.81
C VAL A 437 -10.16 7.77 -14.18
N TYR A 438 -9.76 7.77 -12.92
CA TYR A 438 -9.89 6.61 -12.04
C TYR A 438 -11.02 6.90 -11.06
N GLY A 439 -10.87 7.91 -10.21
CA GLY A 439 -11.92 8.52 -9.42
C GLY A 439 -12.32 7.79 -8.15
N GLY A 440 -11.90 6.53 -7.98
CA GLY A 440 -12.30 5.68 -6.87
C GLY A 440 -11.50 5.89 -5.58
N PRO A 441 -11.89 5.19 -4.52
CA PRO A 441 -11.12 5.12 -3.27
C PRO A 441 -9.65 4.77 -3.50
N HIS A 442 -8.78 5.37 -2.71
CA HIS A 442 -7.31 5.24 -2.81
C HIS A 442 -6.71 5.73 -4.16
N ALA A 443 -7.49 6.47 -4.96
CA ALA A 443 -6.97 7.13 -6.15
C ALA A 443 -6.12 8.35 -5.78
N HIS A 444 -5.01 8.54 -6.51
CA HIS A 444 -4.20 9.75 -6.45
C HIS A 444 -3.46 9.92 -7.79
N ASN A 445 -3.94 10.81 -8.64
CA ASN A 445 -3.45 10.98 -10.00
C ASN A 445 -2.73 12.31 -10.23
N VAL A 446 -2.95 13.29 -9.36
CA VAL A 446 -2.38 14.63 -9.47
C VAL A 446 -1.40 14.84 -8.35
N ASP A 447 -0.12 14.74 -8.63
CA ASP A 447 0.94 14.91 -7.65
C ASP A 447 2.10 15.77 -8.19
N ALA A 448 2.90 16.31 -7.28
CA ALA A 448 4.02 17.18 -7.63
C ALA A 448 5.29 16.41 -8.06
N ARG A 449 5.15 15.26 -8.72
CA ARG A 449 6.23 14.55 -9.41
C ARG A 449 6.60 15.22 -10.71
N TRP A 450 7.62 14.71 -11.38
CA TRP A 450 8.00 15.11 -12.73
C TRP A 450 6.78 15.16 -13.65
N HIS A 451 6.55 16.30 -14.29
CA HIS A 451 5.39 16.57 -15.14
C HIS A 451 4.03 16.26 -14.46
N TYR A 452 3.94 16.51 -13.13
CA TYR A 452 2.76 16.24 -12.31
C TYR A 452 2.26 14.78 -12.36
N GLY A 453 3.18 13.81 -12.51
CA GLY A 453 2.85 12.40 -12.59
C GLY A 453 2.27 11.95 -13.93
N SER A 454 2.44 12.74 -15.00
CA SER A 454 1.96 12.38 -16.33
C SER A 454 2.64 11.12 -16.87
N ARG A 455 1.85 10.26 -17.49
CA ARG A 455 2.29 8.98 -18.04
C ARG A 455 2.72 9.12 -19.50
N SER A 456 3.52 8.19 -20.00
CA SER A 456 4.05 8.23 -21.37
C SER A 456 2.97 8.19 -22.45
N TRP A 457 1.87 7.48 -22.24
CA TRP A 457 0.75 7.44 -23.19
C TRP A 457 0.05 8.81 -23.30
N GLU A 458 -0.03 9.58 -22.22
CA GLU A 458 -0.59 10.93 -22.22
C GLU A 458 0.28 11.88 -23.05
N THR A 459 1.60 11.76 -22.90
CA THR A 459 2.57 12.48 -23.72
C THR A 459 2.42 12.10 -25.21
N TYR A 460 2.25 10.82 -25.51
CA TYR A 460 2.01 10.35 -26.88
C TYR A 460 0.73 10.93 -27.48
N MET A 461 -0.38 10.89 -26.74
CA MET A 461 -1.65 11.48 -27.23
C MET A 461 -1.57 13.00 -27.40
N ALA A 462 -0.81 13.69 -26.54
CA ALA A 462 -0.54 15.11 -26.72
C ALA A 462 0.25 15.39 -28.03
N GLN A 463 1.19 14.51 -28.39
CA GLN A 463 1.87 14.58 -29.70
C GLN A 463 0.92 14.35 -30.88
N GLN A 464 -0.15 13.59 -30.68
CA GLN A 464 -1.20 13.39 -31.70
C GLN A 464 -2.23 14.53 -31.77
N GLY A 465 -2.05 15.58 -30.96
CA GLY A 465 -2.89 16.76 -30.99
C GLY A 465 -4.08 16.75 -30.03
N TYR A 466 -4.05 15.92 -28.99
CA TYR A 466 -5.07 15.89 -27.96
C TYR A 466 -4.64 16.69 -26.72
N LEU A 467 -5.59 17.34 -26.06
CA LEU A 467 -5.46 17.75 -24.68
C LEU A 467 -5.74 16.57 -23.75
N LEU A 468 -4.94 16.38 -22.72
CA LEU A 468 -5.19 15.41 -21.65
C LEU A 468 -5.57 16.19 -20.39
N PHE A 469 -6.62 15.77 -19.71
CA PHE A 469 -7.08 16.40 -18.49
C PHE A 469 -7.40 15.32 -17.45
N ILE A 470 -6.90 15.51 -16.25
CA ILE A 470 -7.07 14.59 -15.14
C ILE A 470 -7.38 15.40 -13.89
N ILE A 471 -8.40 14.98 -13.14
CA ILE A 471 -8.79 15.59 -11.87
C ILE A 471 -8.96 14.51 -10.80
N ASP A 472 -8.47 14.77 -9.58
CA ASP A 472 -8.76 13.98 -8.40
C ASP A 472 -10.03 14.50 -7.72
N ASN A 473 -11.12 13.77 -7.92
CA ASN A 473 -12.44 14.09 -7.35
C ASN A 473 -12.51 13.70 -5.87
N ARG A 474 -13.55 14.17 -5.16
CA ARG A 474 -13.89 13.68 -3.83
C ARG A 474 -14.11 12.16 -3.86
N GLY A 475 -13.73 11.48 -2.77
CA GLY A 475 -13.64 10.03 -2.69
C GLY A 475 -12.24 9.49 -2.93
N SER A 476 -11.31 10.27 -3.52
CA SER A 476 -9.90 9.91 -3.64
C SER A 476 -9.14 10.13 -2.32
N GLU A 477 -7.91 9.61 -2.22
CA GLU A 477 -7.17 9.55 -0.96
C GLU A 477 -6.36 10.81 -0.62
N ASN A 478 -5.75 10.78 0.58
CA ASN A 478 -4.80 11.79 1.08
C ASN A 478 -5.41 13.18 1.38
N ARG A 479 -6.72 13.27 1.51
CA ARG A 479 -7.43 14.51 1.77
C ARG A 479 -8.25 14.48 3.08
N GLY A 480 -8.20 13.35 3.81
CA GLY A 480 -8.90 13.11 5.06
C GLY A 480 -10.29 12.50 4.90
N LYS A 481 -10.81 12.02 6.02
CA LYS A 481 -12.00 11.19 6.10
C LYS A 481 -13.25 11.83 5.44
N GLU A 482 -13.49 13.12 5.67
CA GLU A 482 -14.65 13.81 5.08
C GLU A 482 -14.61 13.83 3.56
N PHE A 483 -13.43 14.04 2.97
CA PHE A 483 -13.24 14.02 1.53
C PHE A 483 -13.34 12.60 0.94
N GLU A 484 -12.81 11.61 1.66
CA GLU A 484 -12.76 10.22 1.22
C GLU A 484 -14.13 9.54 1.36
N GLN A 485 -14.80 9.70 2.49
CA GLN A 485 -16.04 9.00 2.82
C GLN A 485 -17.33 9.66 2.27
N VAL A 486 -17.23 10.72 1.48
CA VAL A 486 -18.40 11.35 0.88
C VAL A 486 -19.11 10.42 -0.11
N THR A 487 -18.40 9.44 -0.66
CA THR A 487 -18.89 8.45 -1.64
C THR A 487 -19.51 7.21 -1.00
N PHE A 488 -19.52 7.10 0.32
CA PHE A 488 -20.06 5.95 1.04
C PHE A 488 -21.53 5.68 0.66
N ARG A 489 -21.83 4.45 0.23
CA ARG A 489 -23.12 3.96 -0.29
C ARG A 489 -23.61 4.66 -1.57
N GLN A 490 -22.74 5.39 -2.25
CA GLN A 490 -23.11 6.12 -3.47
C GLN A 490 -21.92 6.26 -4.44
N LEU A 491 -21.12 5.19 -4.59
CA LEU A 491 -20.02 5.18 -5.55
C LEU A 491 -20.49 5.55 -6.96
N GLY A 492 -19.72 6.42 -7.61
CA GLY A 492 -20.00 6.95 -8.94
C GLY A 492 -20.83 8.23 -8.94
N GLN A 493 -21.55 8.57 -7.87
CA GLN A 493 -22.46 9.73 -7.86
C GLN A 493 -21.71 11.05 -7.65
N VAL A 494 -20.97 11.16 -6.56
CA VAL A 494 -20.20 12.37 -6.23
C VAL A 494 -19.03 12.53 -7.20
N GLU A 495 -18.39 11.43 -7.52
CA GLU A 495 -17.27 11.41 -8.46
C GLU A 495 -17.69 11.95 -9.84
N MET A 496 -18.82 11.51 -10.39
CA MET A 496 -19.33 12.03 -11.68
C MET A 496 -19.57 13.52 -11.63
N LYS A 497 -20.19 14.06 -10.55
CA LYS A 497 -20.46 15.48 -10.42
C LYS A 497 -19.18 16.31 -10.37
N ASP A 498 -18.18 15.82 -9.66
CA ASP A 498 -16.87 16.48 -9.60
C ASP A 498 -16.13 16.42 -10.95
N GLN A 499 -16.22 15.28 -11.68
CA GLN A 499 -15.68 15.19 -13.04
C GLN A 499 -16.40 16.16 -13.98
N MET A 500 -17.70 16.36 -13.82
CA MET A 500 -18.46 17.35 -14.60
C MET A 500 -18.08 18.78 -14.25
N ALA A 501 -17.72 19.09 -13.00
CA ALA A 501 -17.12 20.39 -12.67
C ALA A 501 -15.82 20.62 -13.46
N GLY A 502 -15.02 19.58 -13.66
CA GLY A 502 -13.87 19.59 -14.56
C GLY A 502 -14.23 19.86 -16.02
N VAL A 503 -15.31 19.26 -16.51
CA VAL A 503 -15.83 19.50 -17.87
C VAL A 503 -16.26 20.96 -18.04
N GLU A 504 -16.99 21.52 -17.07
CA GLU A 504 -17.40 22.93 -17.13
C GLU A 504 -16.20 23.87 -17.13
N TYR A 505 -15.16 23.56 -16.33
CA TYR A 505 -13.90 24.29 -16.40
C TYR A 505 -13.25 24.21 -17.79
N LEU A 506 -13.18 23.02 -18.40
CA LEU A 506 -12.64 22.85 -19.76
C LEU A 506 -13.37 23.68 -20.79
N LYS A 507 -14.70 23.78 -20.72
CA LYS A 507 -15.53 24.59 -21.62
C LYS A 507 -15.24 26.10 -21.53
N THR A 508 -14.66 26.60 -20.43
CA THR A 508 -14.24 27.99 -20.31
C THR A 508 -12.94 28.29 -21.07
N LEU A 509 -12.19 27.27 -21.44
CA LEU A 509 -10.90 27.41 -22.12
C LEU A 509 -11.11 27.56 -23.64
N PRO A 510 -10.68 28.65 -24.27
CA PRO A 510 -10.98 28.97 -25.67
C PRO A 510 -10.41 27.93 -26.67
N TYR A 511 -9.38 27.21 -26.26
CA TYR A 511 -8.70 26.21 -27.05
C TYR A 511 -9.24 24.78 -26.86
N VAL A 512 -10.27 24.58 -26.06
CA VAL A 512 -10.95 23.29 -25.91
C VAL A 512 -12.08 23.18 -26.93
N ASP A 513 -12.11 22.07 -27.69
CA ASP A 513 -13.23 21.72 -28.54
C ASP A 513 -14.29 20.99 -27.68
N ALA A 514 -15.28 21.74 -27.19
CA ALA A 514 -16.31 21.22 -26.29
C ALA A 514 -17.19 20.12 -26.93
N ASP A 515 -17.21 20.03 -28.26
CA ASP A 515 -17.95 18.99 -29.00
C ASP A 515 -17.11 17.72 -29.21
N LYS A 516 -15.85 17.71 -28.74
CA LYS A 516 -14.91 16.58 -28.91
C LYS A 516 -14.22 16.23 -27.59
N ILE A 517 -15.03 15.90 -26.60
CA ILE A 517 -14.54 15.39 -25.31
C ILE A 517 -14.73 13.87 -25.26
N GLY A 518 -13.66 13.16 -24.99
CA GLY A 518 -13.65 11.71 -24.72
C GLY A 518 -13.24 11.40 -23.28
N VAL A 519 -13.58 10.21 -22.81
CA VAL A 519 -13.24 9.75 -21.46
C VAL A 519 -12.60 8.37 -21.51
N HIS A 520 -11.57 8.15 -20.67
CA HIS A 520 -10.84 6.89 -20.55
C HIS A 520 -10.53 6.59 -19.10
N GLY A 521 -10.72 5.33 -18.71
CA GLY A 521 -10.35 4.85 -17.38
C GLY A 521 -10.28 3.34 -17.31
N TRP A 522 -9.59 2.83 -16.29
CA TRP A 522 -9.37 1.41 -16.05
C TRP A 522 -9.89 0.99 -14.68
N SER A 523 -10.43 -0.24 -14.53
CA SER A 523 -10.99 -0.78 -13.28
C SER A 523 -12.14 0.11 -12.76
N PHE A 524 -12.01 0.74 -11.59
CA PHE A 524 -12.95 1.77 -11.12
C PHE A 524 -13.10 2.91 -12.15
N GLY A 525 -12.00 3.29 -12.81
CA GLY A 525 -12.04 4.26 -13.90
C GLY A 525 -12.81 3.78 -15.12
N GLY A 526 -12.82 2.47 -15.37
CA GLY A 526 -13.70 1.85 -16.36
C GLY A 526 -15.17 1.97 -16.00
N PHE A 527 -15.53 1.71 -14.73
CA PHE A 527 -16.87 1.97 -14.18
C PHE A 527 -17.24 3.46 -14.32
N MET A 528 -16.35 4.37 -13.95
CA MET A 528 -16.56 5.81 -14.12
C MET A 528 -16.75 6.21 -15.59
N THR A 529 -15.97 5.62 -16.49
CA THR A 529 -16.10 5.86 -17.95
C THR A 529 -17.49 5.49 -18.43
N ILE A 530 -18.00 4.29 -18.09
CA ILE A 530 -19.35 3.86 -18.45
C ILE A 530 -20.40 4.78 -17.83
N SER A 531 -20.25 5.08 -16.53
CA SER A 531 -21.18 5.94 -15.80
C SER A 531 -21.27 7.34 -16.42
N LEU A 532 -20.13 7.95 -16.77
CA LEU A 532 -20.09 9.26 -17.42
C LEU A 532 -20.72 9.22 -18.83
N MET A 533 -20.40 8.20 -19.63
CA MET A 533 -20.96 8.04 -20.98
C MET A 533 -22.49 7.88 -20.97
N THR A 534 -23.01 7.12 -20.01
CA THR A 534 -24.45 6.82 -19.92
C THR A 534 -25.26 7.96 -19.31
N ASN A 535 -24.69 8.69 -18.34
CA ASN A 535 -25.39 9.80 -17.67
C ASN A 535 -25.22 11.15 -18.38
N TYR A 536 -24.14 11.34 -19.15
CA TYR A 536 -23.82 12.58 -19.87
C TYR A 536 -23.52 12.33 -21.37
N PRO A 537 -24.43 11.69 -22.13
CA PRO A 537 -24.20 11.29 -23.52
C PRO A 537 -24.01 12.49 -24.46
N ASP A 538 -24.54 13.66 -24.08
CA ASP A 538 -24.37 14.89 -24.87
C ASP A 538 -22.97 15.51 -24.74
N VAL A 539 -22.22 15.13 -23.71
CA VAL A 539 -20.87 15.64 -23.43
C VAL A 539 -19.79 14.73 -24.02
N PHE A 540 -19.81 13.47 -23.64
CA PHE A 540 -18.78 12.51 -24.03
C PHE A 540 -19.09 11.84 -25.35
N LYS A 541 -18.21 12.01 -26.34
CA LYS A 541 -18.39 11.47 -27.71
C LYS A 541 -17.73 10.12 -27.91
N VAL A 542 -16.72 9.81 -27.10
CA VAL A 542 -15.96 8.53 -27.15
C VAL A 542 -15.62 8.14 -25.71
N GLY A 543 -15.78 6.85 -25.40
CA GLY A 543 -15.34 6.27 -24.13
C GLY A 543 -14.52 5.01 -24.34
N VAL A 544 -13.42 4.88 -23.56
CA VAL A 544 -12.61 3.65 -23.52
C VAL A 544 -12.58 3.15 -22.07
N ALA A 545 -13.40 2.15 -21.78
CA ALA A 545 -13.50 1.54 -20.45
C ALA A 545 -12.70 0.23 -20.41
N GLY A 546 -11.62 0.20 -19.68
CA GLY A 546 -10.79 -0.99 -19.48
C GLY A 546 -11.17 -1.71 -18.20
N GLY A 547 -11.44 -3.03 -18.25
CA GLY A 547 -11.73 -3.88 -17.10
C GLY A 547 -12.73 -3.28 -16.10
N PRO A 548 -13.88 -2.75 -16.54
CA PRO A 548 -14.78 -1.99 -15.68
C PRO A 548 -15.45 -2.87 -14.63
N VAL A 549 -15.61 -2.34 -13.41
CA VAL A 549 -16.57 -2.90 -12.45
C VAL A 549 -17.95 -2.45 -12.88
N ILE A 550 -18.74 -3.36 -13.44
CA ILE A 550 -20.07 -3.05 -13.99
C ILE A 550 -21.20 -3.30 -12.99
N ASP A 551 -20.93 -4.07 -11.96
CA ASP A 551 -21.86 -4.35 -10.88
C ASP A 551 -21.07 -4.65 -9.60
N TRP A 552 -21.29 -3.87 -8.55
CA TRP A 552 -20.59 -3.99 -7.27
C TRP A 552 -20.91 -5.28 -6.53
N HIS A 553 -22.05 -5.92 -6.83
CA HIS A 553 -22.40 -7.23 -6.27
C HIS A 553 -21.39 -8.31 -6.65
N TRP A 554 -20.75 -8.22 -7.82
CA TRP A 554 -19.74 -9.16 -8.28
C TRP A 554 -18.31 -8.80 -7.86
N TYR A 555 -18.15 -7.73 -7.08
CA TYR A 555 -16.83 -7.36 -6.58
C TYR A 555 -16.56 -8.01 -5.21
N GLU A 556 -15.30 -7.96 -4.76
CA GLU A 556 -14.92 -8.63 -3.52
C GLU A 556 -15.54 -7.96 -2.28
N VAL A 557 -15.81 -8.78 -1.25
CA VAL A 557 -16.64 -8.40 -0.09
C VAL A 557 -16.03 -7.26 0.75
N MET A 558 -14.71 -7.25 0.98
CA MET A 558 -14.08 -6.25 1.84
C MET A 558 -14.17 -4.84 1.24
N TYR A 559 -13.99 -4.73 -0.07
CA TYR A 559 -14.13 -3.47 -0.79
C TYR A 559 -15.60 -3.12 -1.02
N GLY A 560 -16.36 -4.04 -1.58
CA GLY A 560 -17.77 -3.82 -1.95
C GLY A 560 -18.62 -3.42 -0.76
N GLU A 561 -18.53 -4.14 0.35
CA GLU A 561 -19.28 -3.85 1.57
C GLU A 561 -18.77 -2.61 2.32
N ARG A 562 -17.47 -2.28 2.23
CA ARG A 562 -16.95 -1.03 2.80
C ARG A 562 -17.57 0.21 2.19
N TYR A 563 -17.77 0.21 0.88
CA TYR A 563 -18.15 1.41 0.15
C TYR A 563 -19.62 1.41 -0.30
N MET A 564 -20.23 0.25 -0.50
CA MET A 564 -21.61 0.16 -0.99
C MET A 564 -22.59 -0.48 0.01
N ASP A 565 -22.09 -1.25 1.01
CA ASP A 565 -22.85 -1.95 2.06
C ASP A 565 -23.63 -3.15 1.57
#